data_f55229e5b2fa371365f984b1aa42b450
#
_entry.id   f55229e5b2fa371365f984b1aa42b450
#
_cell.length_a   1.000
_cell.length_b   1.000
_cell.length_c   1.000
_cell.angle_alpha   90.00
_cell.angle_beta   90.00
_cell.angle_gamma   90.00
#
_symmetry.space_group_name_H-M   'P 1'
#
loop_
_entity.id
_entity.type
_entity.pdbx_description
1 polymer ?
#
loop_
_entity_poly.entity_id
_entity_poly.type
_entity_poly.pdbx_seq_one_letter_code
_entity_poly.pdbx_strand_id
1 'polypeptide(L)'
;MDDLTQFLFRMSAAPDTESLWSLLVEAMDRYGFDRLLYGFSRFATETSVGDPNDFLILSNHDKDYLKGFVDTQHLMNAPMVKWAIQNNGACSWRLIDKLYAQNQLDDRTKAVVEFSREHDVRVGYTISFMGVSSRSRGAISLTAKSNLTQDQVDAMWAEKGEEIQLINNLAHLKIMSLPHLTTSGERLTNRQREALE
;
A
#
# COMPACT_ATOMS: atom_id res chain seq x y z
N MET A 1 -6.87 -20.70 -16.28
CA MET A 1 -6.18 -20.03 -15.16
C MET A 1 -4.70 -20.22 -15.43
N ASP A 2 -3.98 -19.16 -15.78
CA ASP A 2 -2.52 -19.26 -15.80
C ASP A 2 -2.12 -19.81 -14.44
N ASP A 3 -1.28 -20.83 -14.45
CA ASP A 3 -0.73 -21.37 -13.21
C ASP A 3 -0.11 -20.22 -12.42
N LEU A 4 -0.37 -20.15 -11.12
CA LEU A 4 0.20 -19.13 -10.21
C LEU A 4 1.71 -19.01 -10.44
N THR A 5 2.40 -20.11 -10.64
CA THR A 5 3.84 -20.18 -10.94
C THR A 5 4.20 -19.36 -12.17
N GLN A 6 3.44 -19.50 -13.27
CA GLN A 6 3.68 -18.76 -14.51
C GLN A 6 3.41 -17.26 -14.30
N PHE A 7 2.37 -16.90 -13.53
CA PHE A 7 2.09 -15.52 -13.20
C PHE A 7 3.21 -14.88 -12.37
N LEU A 8 3.67 -15.56 -11.31
CA LEU A 8 4.78 -15.09 -10.47
C LEU A 8 6.08 -14.95 -11.30
N PHE A 9 6.32 -15.87 -12.24
CA PHE A 9 7.45 -15.76 -13.16
C PHE A 9 7.36 -14.50 -14.02
N ARG A 10 6.19 -14.20 -14.61
CA ARG A 10 5.97 -12.96 -15.37
C ARG A 10 6.22 -11.71 -14.52
N MET A 11 5.74 -11.69 -13.29
CA MET A 11 5.99 -10.58 -12.36
C MET A 11 7.49 -10.41 -12.05
N SER A 12 8.19 -11.51 -11.80
CA SER A 12 9.64 -11.49 -11.53
C SER A 12 10.46 -10.98 -12.71
N ALA A 13 9.98 -11.22 -13.93
CA ALA A 13 10.61 -10.81 -15.19
C ALA A 13 10.19 -9.41 -15.65
N ALA A 14 9.29 -8.72 -14.94
CA ALA A 14 8.83 -7.38 -15.31
C ALA A 14 10.03 -6.40 -15.45
N PRO A 15 10.14 -5.68 -16.58
CA PRO A 15 11.31 -4.85 -16.87
C PRO A 15 11.32 -3.54 -16.07
N ASP A 16 10.15 -3.05 -15.68
CA ASP A 16 9.95 -1.76 -15.01
C ASP A 16 8.77 -1.79 -14.05
N THR A 17 8.65 -0.72 -13.26
CA THR A 17 7.60 -0.58 -12.24
C THR A 17 6.21 -0.48 -12.84
N GLU A 18 6.03 0.14 -13.99
CA GLU A 18 4.73 0.31 -14.65
C GLU A 18 4.16 -1.04 -15.11
N SER A 19 4.98 -1.84 -15.77
CA SER A 19 4.62 -3.20 -16.20
C SER A 19 4.29 -4.10 -15.01
N LEU A 20 5.09 -4.04 -13.95
CA LEU A 20 4.85 -4.80 -12.72
C LEU A 20 3.55 -4.36 -12.03
N TRP A 21 3.32 -3.04 -11.93
CA TRP A 21 2.13 -2.48 -11.32
C TRP A 21 0.85 -2.89 -12.05
N SER A 22 0.88 -2.85 -13.39
CA SER A 22 -0.23 -3.29 -14.23
C SER A 22 -0.58 -4.77 -14.01
N LEU A 23 0.44 -5.64 -13.92
CA LEU A 23 0.25 -7.06 -13.59
C LEU A 23 -0.35 -7.24 -12.19
N LEU A 24 0.10 -6.47 -11.20
CA LEU A 24 -0.41 -6.56 -9.83
C LEU A 24 -1.87 -6.13 -9.76
N VAL A 25 -2.23 -5.00 -10.39
CA VAL A 25 -3.62 -4.51 -10.44
C VAL A 25 -4.53 -5.56 -11.10
N GLU A 26 -4.13 -6.12 -12.25
CA GLU A 26 -4.88 -7.18 -12.93
C GLU A 26 -5.07 -8.42 -12.03
N ALA A 27 -4.03 -8.82 -11.31
CA ALA A 27 -4.13 -9.96 -10.41
C ALA A 27 -5.10 -9.69 -9.25
N MET A 28 -5.00 -8.54 -8.62
CA MET A 28 -5.84 -8.19 -7.47
C MET A 28 -7.31 -8.02 -7.86
N ASP A 29 -7.59 -7.54 -9.08
CA ASP A 29 -8.98 -7.46 -9.59
C ASP A 29 -9.68 -8.83 -9.63
N ARG A 30 -8.94 -9.91 -9.88
CA ARG A 30 -9.46 -11.30 -9.88
C ARG A 30 -9.92 -11.75 -8.48
N TYR A 31 -9.32 -11.19 -7.42
CA TYR A 31 -9.71 -11.42 -6.02
C TYR A 31 -10.75 -10.41 -5.51
N GLY A 32 -11.24 -9.51 -6.39
CA GLY A 32 -12.24 -8.52 -6.03
C GLY A 32 -11.69 -7.22 -5.47
N PHE A 33 -10.39 -6.96 -5.60
CA PHE A 33 -9.75 -5.68 -5.25
C PHE A 33 -9.46 -4.88 -6.52
N ASP A 34 -10.15 -3.78 -6.73
CA ASP A 34 -10.06 -2.97 -7.95
C ASP A 34 -9.23 -1.69 -7.80
N ARG A 35 -8.95 -1.28 -6.56
CA ARG A 35 -8.15 -0.09 -6.26
C ARG A 35 -7.07 -0.40 -5.23
N LEU A 36 -5.86 -0.02 -5.58
CA LEU A 36 -4.64 -0.32 -4.84
C LEU A 36 -3.90 0.97 -4.51
N LEU A 37 -3.37 1.06 -3.31
CA LEU A 37 -2.46 2.12 -2.91
C LEU A 37 -1.23 1.49 -2.23
N TYR A 38 -0.10 1.53 -2.91
CA TYR A 38 1.19 1.10 -2.39
C TYR A 38 1.99 2.31 -1.93
N GLY A 39 2.60 2.20 -0.76
CA GLY A 39 3.52 3.18 -0.21
C GLY A 39 4.79 2.51 0.30
N PHE A 40 5.94 3.12 0.01
CA PHE A 40 7.24 2.68 0.52
C PHE A 40 8.08 3.88 0.95
N SER A 41 8.67 3.80 2.14
CA SER A 41 9.62 4.78 2.67
C SER A 41 10.92 4.10 3.08
N ARG A 42 12.05 4.77 2.80
CA ARG A 42 13.39 4.36 3.26
C ARG A 42 13.79 4.98 4.59
N PHE A 43 13.04 5.95 5.07
CA PHE A 43 13.38 6.77 6.24
C PHE A 43 12.32 6.68 7.34
N ALA A 44 11.62 5.54 7.44
CA ALA A 44 10.66 5.29 8.51
C ALA A 44 11.35 5.20 9.87
N THR A 45 10.63 5.62 10.92
CA THR A 45 10.97 5.39 12.33
C THR A 45 9.88 4.56 12.98
N GLU A 46 10.02 4.20 14.26
CA GLU A 46 8.98 3.47 15.01
C GLU A 46 7.63 4.21 15.08
N THR A 47 7.64 5.53 14.93
CA THR A 47 6.46 6.39 15.09
C THR A 47 6.12 7.21 13.86
N SER A 48 6.94 7.14 12.78
CA SER A 48 6.77 7.94 11.56
C SER A 48 7.24 7.17 10.35
N VAL A 49 6.58 7.40 9.23
CA VAL A 49 7.00 6.88 7.91
C VAL A 49 8.02 7.77 7.20
N GLY A 50 8.48 8.86 7.84
CA GLY A 50 9.45 9.81 7.26
C GLY A 50 8.79 10.98 6.53
N ASP A 51 9.58 11.69 5.70
CA ASP A 51 9.08 12.80 4.88
C ASP A 51 8.23 12.24 3.73
N PRO A 52 6.98 12.71 3.52
CA PRO A 52 6.15 12.31 2.41
C PRO A 52 6.79 12.50 1.02
N ASN A 53 7.70 13.45 0.87
CA ASN A 53 8.43 13.69 -0.38
C ASN A 53 9.41 12.56 -0.74
N ASP A 54 9.79 11.73 0.24
CA ASP A 54 10.67 10.57 0.05
C ASP A 54 9.90 9.27 -0.18
N PHE A 55 8.57 9.34 -0.28
CA PHE A 55 7.74 8.16 -0.49
C PHE A 55 7.68 7.79 -1.96
N LEU A 56 7.87 6.50 -2.23
CA LEU A 56 7.37 5.91 -3.46
C LEU A 56 5.89 5.57 -3.27
N ILE A 57 5.03 6.24 -4.01
CA ILE A 57 3.59 5.97 -4.01
C ILE A 57 3.17 5.48 -5.40
N LEU A 58 2.53 4.30 -5.45
CA LEU A 58 1.89 3.76 -6.64
C LEU A 58 0.40 3.57 -6.32
N SER A 59 -0.46 4.03 -7.22
CA SER A 59 -1.91 3.93 -7.02
C SER A 59 -2.65 3.89 -8.35
N ASN A 60 -3.77 3.16 -8.37
CA ASN A 60 -4.78 3.24 -9.41
C ASN A 60 -6.12 3.80 -8.90
N HIS A 61 -6.11 4.42 -7.72
CA HIS A 61 -7.24 5.21 -7.24
C HIS A 61 -7.48 6.45 -8.09
N ASP A 62 -8.68 6.99 -7.99
CA ASP A 62 -9.02 8.29 -8.57
C ASP A 62 -8.05 9.38 -8.11
N LYS A 63 -7.75 10.34 -9.01
CA LYS A 63 -6.77 11.39 -8.75
C LYS A 63 -7.18 12.33 -7.63
N ASP A 64 -8.48 12.61 -7.50
CA ASP A 64 -9.00 13.51 -6.47
C ASP A 64 -8.91 12.85 -5.09
N TYR A 65 -9.23 11.55 -5.00
CA TYR A 65 -8.98 10.76 -3.78
C TYR A 65 -7.50 10.76 -3.42
N LEU A 66 -6.63 10.40 -4.36
CA LEU A 66 -5.20 10.28 -4.09
C LEU A 66 -4.61 11.61 -3.63
N LYS A 67 -4.96 12.71 -4.31
CA LYS A 67 -4.54 14.05 -3.93
C LYS A 67 -5.02 14.42 -2.52
N GLY A 68 -6.30 14.27 -2.24
CA GLY A 68 -6.86 14.57 -0.92
C GLY A 68 -6.27 13.71 0.18
N PHE A 69 -5.99 12.42 -0.09
CA PHE A 69 -5.41 11.51 0.89
C PHE A 69 -3.93 11.82 1.20
N VAL A 70 -3.13 12.18 0.20
CA VAL A 70 -1.68 12.43 0.36
C VAL A 70 -1.42 13.87 0.82
N ASP A 71 -2.03 14.88 0.19
CA ASP A 71 -1.71 16.30 0.42
C ASP A 71 -2.26 16.86 1.74
N THR A 72 -3.33 16.27 2.31
CA THR A 72 -4.04 16.82 3.47
C THR A 72 -3.62 16.22 4.82
N GLN A 73 -2.49 15.56 4.91
CA GLN A 73 -2.05 14.80 6.10
C GLN A 73 -2.96 13.61 6.44
N HIS A 74 -3.93 13.25 5.60
CA HIS A 74 -4.77 12.09 5.82
C HIS A 74 -3.93 10.80 5.87
N LEU A 75 -2.93 10.69 5.01
CA LEU A 75 -2.01 9.54 4.99
C LEU A 75 -1.44 9.23 6.37
N MET A 76 -0.92 10.26 7.09
CA MET A 76 -0.30 10.08 8.41
C MET A 76 -1.31 9.80 9.52
N ASN A 77 -2.57 10.16 9.33
CA ASN A 77 -3.64 9.93 10.29
C ASN A 77 -4.49 8.69 9.96
N ALA A 78 -4.27 8.06 8.81
CA ALA A 78 -5.01 6.86 8.40
C ALA A 78 -4.75 5.69 9.37
N PRO A 79 -5.81 5.04 9.90
CA PRO A 79 -5.67 3.98 10.90
C PRO A 79 -4.85 2.80 10.39
N MET A 80 -4.99 2.44 9.09
CA MET A 80 -4.25 1.33 8.51
C MET A 80 -2.78 1.67 8.22
N VAL A 81 -2.44 2.95 8.01
CA VAL A 81 -1.04 3.40 7.93
C VAL A 81 -0.39 3.30 9.32
N LYS A 82 -1.08 3.79 10.36
CA LYS A 82 -0.62 3.64 11.76
C LYS A 82 -0.41 2.18 12.14
N TRP A 83 -1.35 1.31 11.75
CA TRP A 83 -1.23 -0.13 11.96
C TRP A 83 -0.02 -0.72 11.20
N ALA A 84 0.17 -0.37 9.93
CA ALA A 84 1.24 -0.90 9.09
C ALA A 84 2.64 -0.52 9.56
N ILE A 85 2.81 0.63 10.21
CA ILE A 85 4.09 1.04 10.81
C ILE A 85 4.51 0.09 11.94
N GLN A 86 3.54 -0.42 12.71
CA GLN A 86 3.78 -1.19 13.93
C GLN A 86 3.66 -2.70 13.73
N ASN A 87 3.13 -3.14 12.59
CA ASN A 87 2.81 -4.55 12.34
C ASN A 87 3.37 -5.03 11.02
N ASN A 88 3.45 -6.34 10.85
CA ASN A 88 3.75 -7.02 9.59
C ASN A 88 2.61 -7.96 9.22
N GLY A 89 2.54 -8.33 7.94
CA GLY A 89 1.50 -9.22 7.43
C GLY A 89 0.22 -8.47 7.06
N ALA A 90 -0.91 -9.15 7.07
CA ALA A 90 -2.17 -8.63 6.57
C ALA A 90 -3.16 -8.29 7.69
N CYS A 91 -3.94 -7.24 7.47
CA CYS A 91 -5.01 -6.82 8.37
C CYS A 91 -6.28 -6.47 7.60
N SER A 92 -7.38 -7.07 8.03
CA SER A 92 -8.73 -6.71 7.56
C SER A 92 -9.12 -5.31 8.04
N TRP A 93 -9.79 -4.54 7.17
CA TRP A 93 -10.32 -3.23 7.54
C TRP A 93 -11.48 -3.29 8.52
N ARG A 94 -11.96 -4.49 8.88
CA ARG A 94 -12.82 -4.70 10.04
C ARG A 94 -12.24 -4.08 11.33
N LEU A 95 -10.92 -3.93 11.40
CA LEU A 95 -10.26 -3.20 12.50
C LEU A 95 -10.74 -1.76 12.59
N ILE A 96 -10.92 -1.06 11.46
CA ILE A 96 -11.39 0.33 11.42
C ILE A 96 -12.80 0.41 12.01
N ASP A 97 -13.69 -0.50 11.60
CA ASP A 97 -15.07 -0.51 12.08
C ASP A 97 -15.13 -0.80 13.59
N LYS A 98 -14.28 -1.70 14.09
CA LYS A 98 -14.17 -1.97 15.53
C LYS A 98 -13.71 -0.75 16.31
N LEU A 99 -12.64 -0.08 15.85
CA LEU A 99 -12.12 1.13 16.49
C LEU A 99 -13.14 2.27 16.46
N TYR A 100 -13.86 2.41 15.36
CA TYR A 100 -14.92 3.40 15.20
C TYR A 100 -16.09 3.15 16.17
N ALA A 101 -16.59 1.92 16.24
CA ALA A 101 -17.68 1.51 17.12
C ALA A 101 -17.32 1.65 18.61
N GLN A 102 -16.05 1.46 18.96
CA GLN A 102 -15.54 1.61 20.34
C GLN A 102 -15.15 3.05 20.70
N ASN A 103 -15.38 4.02 19.79
CA ASN A 103 -14.98 5.42 19.94
C ASN A 103 -13.49 5.61 20.29
N GLN A 104 -12.62 4.75 19.72
CA GLN A 104 -11.17 4.76 19.93
C GLN A 104 -10.40 5.57 18.89
N LEU A 105 -11.10 6.17 17.92
CA LEU A 105 -10.49 7.03 16.92
C LEU A 105 -10.55 8.49 17.38
N ASP A 106 -9.42 9.19 17.30
CA ASP A 106 -9.38 10.64 17.46
C ASP A 106 -10.07 11.35 16.28
N ASP A 107 -10.34 12.65 16.42
CA ASP A 107 -11.10 13.41 15.42
C ASP A 107 -10.37 13.46 14.05
N ARG A 108 -9.04 13.49 14.03
CA ARG A 108 -8.24 13.49 12.81
C ARG A 108 -8.37 12.15 12.08
N THR A 109 -8.30 11.06 12.82
CA THR A 109 -8.44 9.71 12.28
C THR A 109 -9.88 9.47 11.80
N LYS A 110 -10.91 9.97 12.53
CA LYS A 110 -12.30 9.93 12.07
C LYS A 110 -12.48 10.67 10.76
N ALA A 111 -11.93 11.88 10.62
CA ALA A 111 -12.00 12.66 9.38
C ALA A 111 -11.40 11.88 8.18
N VAL A 112 -10.28 11.16 8.36
CA VAL A 112 -9.71 10.32 7.31
C VAL A 112 -10.65 9.18 6.92
N VAL A 113 -11.26 8.52 7.91
CA VAL A 113 -12.21 7.41 7.64
C VAL A 113 -13.44 7.92 6.89
N GLU A 114 -13.99 9.07 7.26
CA GLU A 114 -15.12 9.70 6.60
C GLU A 114 -14.77 10.12 5.18
N PHE A 115 -13.64 10.81 4.98
CA PHE A 115 -13.12 11.15 3.66
C PHE A 115 -12.97 9.91 2.76
N SER A 116 -12.40 8.83 3.29
CA SER A 116 -12.25 7.58 2.52
C SER A 116 -13.61 6.98 2.15
N ARG A 117 -14.59 7.03 3.05
CA ARG A 117 -15.96 6.56 2.81
C ARG A 117 -16.69 7.36 1.74
N GLU A 118 -16.47 8.67 1.67
CA GLU A 118 -17.04 9.55 0.62
C GLU A 118 -16.53 9.18 -0.77
N HIS A 119 -15.31 8.65 -0.85
CA HIS A 119 -14.70 8.13 -2.09
C HIS A 119 -14.89 6.62 -2.29
N ASP A 120 -15.81 6.01 -1.57
CA ASP A 120 -16.11 4.57 -1.64
C ASP A 120 -14.95 3.65 -1.27
N VAL A 121 -14.00 4.15 -0.49
CA VAL A 121 -12.87 3.38 0.08
C VAL A 121 -13.28 2.93 1.49
N ARG A 122 -13.95 1.76 1.59
CA ARG A 122 -14.65 1.31 2.82
C ARG A 122 -14.26 -0.08 3.26
N VAL A 123 -14.02 -0.96 2.31
CA VAL A 123 -13.85 -2.40 2.49
C VAL A 123 -12.53 -2.83 1.90
N GLY A 124 -11.76 -3.66 2.59
CA GLY A 124 -10.49 -4.12 2.06
C GLY A 124 -9.56 -4.74 3.07
N TYR A 125 -8.31 -4.84 2.65
CA TYR A 125 -7.18 -5.33 3.42
C TYR A 125 -5.97 -4.40 3.29
N THR A 126 -5.14 -4.38 4.30
CA THR A 126 -3.80 -3.77 4.22
C THR A 126 -2.76 -4.84 4.50
N ILE A 127 -1.74 -4.90 3.63
CA ILE A 127 -0.57 -5.75 3.83
C ILE A 127 0.60 -4.84 4.17
N SER A 128 1.22 -5.06 5.32
CA SER A 128 2.48 -4.43 5.72
C SER A 128 3.63 -5.40 5.46
N PHE A 129 4.62 -4.94 4.72
CA PHE A 129 5.77 -5.75 4.34
C PHE A 129 6.86 -5.66 5.40
N MET A 130 7.52 -6.79 5.64
CA MET A 130 8.67 -6.82 6.52
C MET A 130 9.80 -5.98 5.90
N GLY A 131 10.24 -4.96 6.61
CA GLY A 131 11.31 -4.09 6.12
C GLY A 131 12.65 -4.82 6.00
N VAL A 132 13.39 -4.54 4.94
CA VAL A 132 14.78 -5.02 4.76
C VAL A 132 15.72 -4.37 5.80
N SER A 133 15.32 -3.23 6.34
CA SER A 133 16.01 -2.54 7.44
C SER A 133 14.99 -1.99 8.43
N SER A 134 15.43 -1.68 9.64
CA SER A 134 14.61 -1.03 10.66
C SER A 134 14.08 0.36 10.24
N ARG A 135 14.67 0.95 9.21
CA ARG A 135 14.29 2.26 8.67
C ARG A 135 13.40 2.22 7.43
N SER A 136 13.19 1.05 6.85
CA SER A 136 12.34 0.92 5.67
C SER A 136 10.97 0.35 6.05
N ARG A 137 9.92 0.91 5.49
CA ARG A 137 8.54 0.44 5.65
C ARG A 137 7.83 0.49 4.32
N GLY A 138 7.16 -0.59 4.00
CA GLY A 138 6.31 -0.70 2.83
C GLY A 138 4.96 -1.28 3.20
N ALA A 139 3.91 -0.79 2.58
CA ALA A 139 2.58 -1.34 2.73
C ALA A 139 1.77 -1.17 1.44
N ILE A 140 0.78 -2.02 1.28
CA ILE A 140 -0.22 -1.88 0.23
C ILE A 140 -1.62 -2.00 0.82
N SER A 141 -2.49 -1.08 0.44
CA SER A 141 -3.92 -1.14 0.69
C SER A 141 -4.61 -1.72 -0.53
N LEU A 142 -5.44 -2.74 -0.31
CA LEU A 142 -6.26 -3.42 -1.31
C LEU A 142 -7.71 -3.04 -1.04
N THR A 143 -8.25 -2.10 -1.82
CA THR A 143 -9.65 -1.68 -1.71
C THR A 143 -10.52 -2.61 -2.54
N ALA A 144 -11.53 -3.18 -1.93
CA ALA A 144 -12.47 -4.08 -2.58
C ALA A 144 -13.45 -3.32 -3.49
N LYS A 145 -13.99 -4.03 -4.49
CA LYS A 145 -15.06 -3.54 -5.35
C LYS A 145 -16.25 -3.07 -4.50
N SER A 146 -16.90 -2.01 -4.89
CA SER A 146 -17.93 -1.31 -4.12
C SER A 146 -19.18 -2.17 -3.78
N ASN A 147 -19.40 -3.23 -4.55
CA ASN A 147 -20.49 -4.17 -4.34
C ASN A 147 -20.17 -5.28 -3.30
N LEU A 148 -18.96 -5.33 -2.76
CA LEU A 148 -18.55 -6.33 -1.79
C LEU A 148 -18.66 -5.78 -0.35
N THR A 149 -19.06 -6.66 0.57
CA THR A 149 -19.04 -6.39 2.01
C THR A 149 -17.72 -6.87 2.63
N GLN A 150 -17.38 -6.35 3.83
CA GLN A 150 -16.18 -6.80 4.54
C GLN A 150 -16.28 -8.30 4.91
N ASP A 151 -17.48 -8.82 5.20
CA ASP A 151 -17.67 -10.25 5.48
C ASP A 151 -17.34 -11.13 4.26
N GLN A 152 -17.75 -10.71 3.06
CA GLN A 152 -17.43 -11.42 1.81
C GLN A 152 -15.92 -11.38 1.51
N VAL A 153 -15.30 -10.24 1.74
CA VAL A 153 -13.85 -10.08 1.53
C VAL A 153 -13.06 -10.88 2.57
N ASP A 154 -13.50 -10.92 3.83
CA ASP A 154 -12.86 -11.73 4.87
C ASP A 154 -13.00 -13.24 4.58
N ALA A 155 -14.17 -13.68 4.06
CA ALA A 155 -14.36 -15.06 3.65
C ALA A 155 -13.44 -15.44 2.47
N MET A 156 -13.35 -14.61 1.44
CA MET A 156 -12.41 -14.80 0.33
C MET A 156 -10.95 -14.81 0.82
N TRP A 157 -10.62 -13.91 1.75
CA TRP A 157 -9.27 -13.85 2.33
C TRP A 157 -8.91 -15.12 3.12
N ALA A 158 -9.87 -15.73 3.82
CA ALA A 158 -9.65 -17.00 4.52
C ALA A 158 -9.25 -18.15 3.57
N GLU A 159 -9.69 -18.10 2.31
CA GLU A 159 -9.38 -19.11 1.30
C GLU A 159 -8.13 -18.74 0.45
N LYS A 160 -7.91 -17.46 0.16
CA LYS A 160 -6.95 -16.96 -0.81
C LYS A 160 -5.90 -16.01 -0.26
N GLY A 161 -5.94 -15.72 1.04
CA GLY A 161 -5.07 -14.72 1.66
C GLY A 161 -3.58 -15.03 1.55
N GLU A 162 -3.19 -16.30 1.63
CA GLU A 162 -1.78 -16.69 1.46
C GLU A 162 -1.29 -16.44 0.03
N GLU A 163 -2.11 -16.77 -0.97
CA GLU A 163 -1.82 -16.54 -2.38
C GLU A 163 -1.71 -15.03 -2.68
N ILE A 164 -2.66 -14.23 -2.17
CA ILE A 164 -2.66 -12.77 -2.30
C ILE A 164 -1.41 -12.17 -1.64
N GLN A 165 -1.07 -12.62 -0.43
CA GLN A 165 0.14 -12.15 0.26
C GLN A 165 1.41 -12.51 -0.50
N LEU A 166 1.51 -13.72 -1.06
CA LEU A 166 2.65 -14.14 -1.85
C LEU A 166 2.85 -13.24 -3.08
N ILE A 167 1.78 -12.98 -3.84
CA ILE A 167 1.81 -12.09 -5.00
C ILE A 167 2.28 -10.69 -4.61
N ASN A 168 1.71 -10.11 -3.54
CA ASN A 168 2.06 -8.77 -3.08
C ASN A 168 3.48 -8.69 -2.50
N ASN A 169 3.95 -9.71 -1.79
CA ASN A 169 5.33 -9.79 -1.32
C ASN A 169 6.33 -9.82 -2.47
N LEU A 170 6.05 -10.63 -3.51
CA LEU A 170 6.90 -10.67 -4.71
C LEU A 170 6.90 -9.31 -5.43
N ALA A 171 5.73 -8.67 -5.56
CA ALA A 171 5.62 -7.34 -6.14
C ALA A 171 6.47 -6.32 -5.36
N HIS A 172 6.38 -6.32 -4.03
CA HIS A 172 7.17 -5.45 -3.16
C HIS A 172 8.67 -5.65 -3.37
N LEU A 173 9.15 -6.89 -3.30
CA LEU A 173 10.57 -7.19 -3.51
C LEU A 173 11.04 -6.78 -4.90
N LYS A 174 10.22 -7.00 -5.92
CA LYS A 174 10.53 -6.60 -7.29
C LYS A 174 10.56 -5.08 -7.44
N ILE A 175 9.58 -4.34 -6.91
CA ILE A 175 9.58 -2.87 -6.88
C ILE A 175 10.90 -2.35 -6.29
N MET A 176 11.32 -2.92 -5.16
CA MET A 176 12.57 -2.50 -4.50
C MET A 176 13.82 -2.79 -5.32
N SER A 177 13.80 -3.78 -6.21
CA SER A 177 14.92 -4.15 -7.09
C SER A 177 14.99 -3.35 -8.38
N LEU A 178 13.89 -2.68 -8.77
CA LEU A 178 13.83 -1.89 -9.99
C LEU A 178 14.39 -0.47 -9.77
N PRO A 179 14.96 0.15 -10.82
CA PRO A 179 15.34 1.55 -10.75
C PRO A 179 14.09 2.40 -10.46
N HIS A 180 14.10 3.13 -9.36
CA HIS A 180 13.04 4.07 -9.08
C HIS A 180 13.24 5.29 -9.96
N LEU A 181 12.26 5.60 -10.81
CA LEU A 181 12.15 6.93 -11.39
C LEU A 181 11.79 7.85 -10.22
N THR A 182 12.80 8.49 -9.62
CA THR A 182 12.56 9.61 -8.72
C THR A 182 11.86 10.69 -9.54
N THR A 183 10.61 10.96 -9.23
CA THR A 183 9.79 12.01 -9.86
C THR A 183 10.33 13.42 -9.56
N SER A 184 11.28 13.56 -8.68
CA SER A 184 12.07 14.76 -8.49
C SER A 184 13.44 14.55 -9.12
N GLY A 185 13.68 15.26 -10.22
CA GLY A 185 15.01 15.36 -10.86
C GLY A 185 16.04 16.08 -9.99
N GLU A 186 16.20 15.67 -8.75
CA GLU A 186 17.28 16.11 -7.90
C GLU A 186 18.53 15.34 -8.27
N ARG A 187 19.31 15.97 -9.16
CA ARG A 187 20.73 15.71 -9.26
C ARG A 187 21.30 15.81 -7.84
N LEU A 188 22.02 14.77 -7.41
CA LEU A 188 22.84 14.83 -6.20
C LEU A 188 23.53 16.20 -6.15
N THR A 189 23.39 16.90 -5.04
CA THR A 189 24.12 18.13 -4.82
C THR A 189 25.60 17.83 -4.87
N ASN A 190 26.46 18.82 -5.24
CA ASN A 190 27.91 18.61 -5.32
C ASN A 190 28.51 18.04 -4.01
N ARG A 191 27.94 18.39 -2.85
CA ARG A 191 28.32 17.82 -1.55
C ARG A 191 27.97 16.35 -1.39
N GLN A 192 26.86 15.90 -1.98
CA GLN A 192 26.46 14.49 -1.94
C GLN A 192 27.31 13.63 -2.89
N ARG A 193 27.84 14.21 -3.97
CA ARG A 193 28.82 13.55 -4.85
C ARG A 193 30.18 13.40 -4.17
N GLU A 194 30.69 14.47 -3.54
CA GLU A 194 31.97 14.45 -2.82
C GLU A 194 31.99 13.45 -1.64
N ALA A 195 30.85 13.08 -1.08
CA ALA A 195 30.75 12.08 -0.01
C ALA A 195 30.74 10.62 -0.51
N LEU A 196 30.67 10.41 -1.84
CA LEU A 196 30.64 9.09 -2.48
C LEU A 196 31.91 8.76 -3.27
N GLU A 197 32.84 9.72 -3.44
CA GLU A 197 34.19 9.56 -3.93
C GLU A 197 35.19 9.40 -2.74
#